data_86e14eb4278878cab04b4e1474f8b5ef
#
_entry.id   86e14eb4278878cab04b4e1474f8b5ef
#
_cell.length_a   1.000
_cell.length_b   1.000
_cell.length_c   1.000
_cell.angle_alpha   90.00
_cell.angle_beta   90.00
_cell.angle_gamma   90.00
#
_symmetry.space_group_name_H-M   'P 1'
#
loop_
_entity.id
_entity.type
_entity.pdbx_description
1 polymer ?
#
loop_
_entity_poly.entity_id
_entity_poly.type
_entity_poly.pdbx_seq_one_letter_code
_entity_poly.pdbx_strand_id
1 'polypeptide(L)'
;MIHLQIKILRSAFELKLELQLPGQGITAIFGPSGSGKTSLLRAVAGLEKNQQGRIQIGANIWQDTRQGICLPTWQRSLGYVFQESSLLPHLSVAENLNFGLKRALKSSNSVQTEANKALQASIELLGIGSLLQRMPDELSGGERQRVAIARAIAMQPQLLLMDEPLASLDAARRQEIFPWLASLRDALKIPMLYVTHSAEEVTRLADHMVVLDKGQVKAQGPVNQVLTQVVNPVVVGEDAGALIAGHIGALDAQWHLSRVDFEGGFVWMRDAGLTVGKAVRIRILARDVSLATSEPQNTSIQNQLMASIQSITPDPHPSQVMVVLKCGAEEVLARLTKRAVNELALEVGMPVWAQVKSVALVA
;
A
#
# COMPACT_ATOMS: atom_id res chain seq x y z
N MET A 1 6.28 -16.95 -1.22
CA MET A 1 5.04 -16.87 -0.45
C MET A 1 5.38 -16.74 1.02
N ILE A 2 4.62 -15.97 1.79
CA ILE A 2 4.79 -15.79 3.24
C ILE A 2 3.61 -16.46 3.95
N HIS A 3 3.90 -17.27 4.97
CA HIS A 3 2.87 -17.88 5.83
C HIS A 3 3.08 -17.41 7.26
N LEU A 4 2.06 -16.76 7.81
CA LEU A 4 2.07 -16.24 9.17
C LEU A 4 0.88 -16.82 9.94
N GLN A 5 1.15 -17.56 10.99
CA GLN A 5 0.19 -17.95 12.01
C GLN A 5 0.72 -17.40 13.34
N ILE A 6 0.07 -16.37 13.86
CA ILE A 6 0.60 -15.61 15.01
C ILE A 6 -0.49 -15.47 16.06
N LYS A 7 -0.12 -15.77 17.29
CA LYS A 7 -0.93 -15.50 18.47
C LYS A 7 -0.09 -14.80 19.51
N ILE A 8 -0.53 -13.60 19.93
CA ILE A 8 0.08 -12.81 20.99
C ILE A 8 -1.02 -12.43 21.98
N LEU A 9 -0.81 -12.75 23.25
CA LEU A 9 -1.71 -12.38 24.34
C LEU A 9 -1.04 -11.32 25.20
N ARG A 10 -1.72 -10.21 25.41
CA ARG A 10 -1.39 -9.16 26.37
C ARG A 10 -2.60 -8.89 27.26
N SER A 11 -2.42 -8.23 28.40
CA SER A 11 -3.48 -8.04 29.42
C SER A 11 -4.80 -7.47 28.86
N ALA A 12 -4.75 -6.61 27.84
CA ALA A 12 -5.91 -5.95 27.25
C ALA A 12 -6.04 -6.13 25.73
N PHE A 13 -5.20 -6.98 25.11
CA PHE A 13 -5.15 -7.10 23.65
C PHE A 13 -4.70 -8.50 23.22
N GLU A 14 -5.45 -9.10 22.31
CA GLU A 14 -5.09 -10.35 21.64
C GLU A 14 -4.88 -10.09 20.15
N LEU A 15 -3.70 -10.44 19.63
CA LEU A 15 -3.46 -10.56 18.20
C LEU A 15 -3.54 -12.03 17.83
N LYS A 16 -4.52 -12.39 16.99
CA LYS A 16 -4.67 -13.75 16.47
C LYS A 16 -4.96 -13.68 14.99
N LEU A 17 -4.02 -14.16 14.18
CA LEU A 17 -4.14 -14.11 12.73
C LEU A 17 -3.51 -15.31 12.05
N GLU A 18 -4.04 -15.60 10.88
CA GLU A 18 -3.51 -16.56 9.93
C GLU A 18 -3.53 -15.91 8.54
N LEU A 19 -2.36 -15.77 7.91
CA LEU A 19 -2.18 -15.04 6.66
C LEU A 19 -1.32 -15.84 5.69
N GLN A 20 -1.73 -15.83 4.43
CA GLN A 20 -0.92 -16.27 3.30
C GLN A 20 -0.74 -15.08 2.37
N LEU A 21 0.50 -14.59 2.24
CA LEU A 21 0.80 -13.37 1.53
C LEU A 21 1.71 -13.64 0.34
N PRO A 22 1.66 -12.78 -0.70
CA PRO A 22 2.56 -12.88 -1.85
C PRO A 22 4.03 -12.90 -1.44
N GLY A 23 4.83 -13.63 -2.21
CA GLY A 23 6.29 -13.70 -2.04
C GLY A 23 7.05 -12.55 -2.71
N GLN A 24 6.36 -11.58 -3.29
CA GLN A 24 6.91 -10.40 -3.96
C GLN A 24 5.94 -9.24 -3.85
N GLY A 25 6.42 -8.02 -4.10
CA GLY A 25 5.61 -6.81 -4.08
C GLY A 25 5.30 -6.32 -2.67
N ILE A 26 4.45 -5.32 -2.57
CA ILE A 26 4.10 -4.66 -1.32
C ILE A 26 2.74 -5.17 -0.81
N THR A 27 2.74 -5.77 0.38
CA THR A 27 1.52 -6.05 1.14
C THR A 27 1.33 -4.96 2.19
N ALA A 28 0.29 -4.14 2.04
CA ALA A 28 -0.09 -3.15 3.03
C ALA A 28 -0.82 -3.80 4.21
N ILE A 29 -0.37 -3.50 5.41
CA ILE A 29 -1.05 -3.84 6.67
C ILE A 29 -1.77 -2.58 7.14
N PHE A 30 -3.06 -2.52 6.94
CA PHE A 30 -3.89 -1.34 7.14
C PHE A 30 -4.82 -1.51 8.35
N GLY A 31 -5.15 -0.42 9.02
CA GLY A 31 -6.10 -0.43 10.14
C GLY A 31 -5.93 0.75 11.07
N PRO A 32 -6.89 0.97 11.99
CA PRO A 32 -6.81 2.06 12.97
C PRO A 32 -5.62 1.90 13.93
N SER A 33 -5.29 2.98 14.62
CA SER A 33 -4.29 2.93 15.70
C SER A 33 -4.71 1.91 16.76
N GLY A 34 -3.76 1.12 17.24
CA GLY A 34 -4.01 0.06 18.21
C GLY A 34 -4.58 -1.25 17.62
N SER A 35 -4.78 -1.38 16.31
CA SER A 35 -5.29 -2.61 15.68
C SER A 35 -4.29 -3.79 15.68
N GLY A 36 -3.01 -3.56 16.02
CA GLY A 36 -1.98 -4.60 16.11
C GLY A 36 -0.98 -4.64 14.97
N LYS A 37 -0.98 -3.65 14.07
CA LYS A 37 -0.08 -3.57 12.89
C LYS A 37 1.40 -3.67 13.27
N THR A 38 1.87 -2.77 14.13
CA THR A 38 3.26 -2.77 14.63
C THR A 38 3.58 -4.07 15.40
N SER A 39 2.62 -4.61 16.18
CA SER A 39 2.81 -5.89 16.87
C SER A 39 3.00 -7.05 15.89
N LEU A 40 2.29 -7.05 14.77
CA LEU A 40 2.49 -8.01 13.69
C LEU A 40 3.91 -7.91 13.11
N LEU A 41 4.37 -6.70 12.73
CA LEU A 41 5.73 -6.52 12.20
C LEU A 41 6.80 -6.96 13.21
N ARG A 42 6.65 -6.55 14.47
CA ARG A 42 7.57 -6.93 15.56
C ARG A 42 7.59 -8.44 15.77
N ALA A 43 6.44 -9.11 15.68
CA ALA A 43 6.34 -10.57 15.75
C ALA A 43 7.12 -11.24 14.62
N VAL A 44 6.92 -10.78 13.37
CA VAL A 44 7.66 -11.29 12.21
C VAL A 44 9.15 -11.04 12.34
N ALA A 45 9.56 -9.93 12.91
CA ALA A 45 10.96 -9.60 13.18
C ALA A 45 11.58 -10.42 14.33
N GLY A 46 10.76 -11.10 15.16
CA GLY A 46 11.25 -11.79 16.36
C GLY A 46 11.56 -10.86 17.53
N LEU A 47 10.91 -9.69 17.57
CA LEU A 47 11.04 -8.67 18.60
C LEU A 47 9.94 -8.77 19.67
N GLU A 48 8.95 -9.65 19.47
CA GLU A 48 7.89 -9.90 20.45
C GLU A 48 8.22 -11.09 21.33
N LYS A 49 8.10 -10.89 22.63
CA LYS A 49 8.21 -11.97 23.61
C LYS A 49 6.87 -12.71 23.72
N ASN A 50 6.91 -14.00 24.04
CA ASN A 50 5.70 -14.83 24.29
C ASN A 50 4.73 -14.96 23.10
N GLN A 51 5.21 -14.80 21.87
CA GLN A 51 4.42 -15.11 20.69
C GLN A 51 4.38 -16.62 20.43
N GLN A 52 3.24 -17.10 19.97
CA GLN A 52 3.03 -18.47 19.54
C GLN A 52 2.63 -18.52 18.06
N GLY A 53 2.93 -19.65 17.41
CA GLY A 53 2.52 -19.90 16.05
C GLY A 53 3.67 -20.26 15.12
N ARG A 54 3.47 -19.97 13.82
CA ARG A 54 4.44 -20.27 12.76
C ARG A 54 4.67 -19.05 11.89
N ILE A 55 5.93 -18.78 11.60
CA ILE A 55 6.39 -17.74 10.68
C ILE A 55 7.31 -18.39 9.67
N GLN A 56 6.88 -18.39 8.40
CA GLN A 56 7.63 -18.97 7.29
C GLN A 56 7.72 -17.97 6.14
N ILE A 57 8.94 -17.73 5.66
CA ILE A 57 9.25 -16.84 4.54
C ILE A 57 9.88 -17.68 3.43
N GLY A 58 9.17 -17.87 2.33
CA GLY A 58 9.59 -18.82 1.30
C GLY A 58 9.74 -20.24 1.85
N ALA A 59 10.94 -20.81 1.72
CA ALA A 59 11.26 -22.11 2.28
C ALA A 59 11.75 -22.04 3.74
N ASN A 60 12.03 -20.86 4.28
CA ASN A 60 12.67 -20.69 5.58
C ASN A 60 11.64 -20.55 6.71
N ILE A 61 11.71 -21.42 7.70
CA ILE A 61 10.90 -21.34 8.92
C ILE A 61 11.68 -20.51 9.94
N TRP A 62 11.16 -19.32 10.29
CA TRP A 62 11.77 -18.45 11.30
C TRP A 62 11.26 -18.73 12.70
N GLN A 63 10.04 -19.24 12.78
CA GLN A 63 9.43 -19.70 14.02
C GLN A 63 8.43 -20.82 13.77
N ASP A 64 8.44 -21.82 14.63
CA ASP A 64 7.39 -22.81 14.75
C ASP A 64 7.35 -23.30 16.20
N THR A 65 6.32 -22.85 16.95
CA THR A 65 6.18 -23.18 18.38
C THR A 65 5.96 -24.68 18.61
N ARG A 66 5.36 -25.38 17.64
CA ARG A 66 5.11 -26.84 17.76
C ARG A 66 6.40 -27.64 17.61
N GLN A 67 7.33 -27.11 16.82
CA GLN A 67 8.62 -27.78 16.57
C GLN A 67 9.76 -27.21 17.43
N GLY A 68 9.47 -26.24 18.30
CA GLY A 68 10.48 -25.58 19.13
C GLY A 68 11.44 -24.68 18.36
N ILE A 69 11.12 -24.32 17.11
CA ILE A 69 11.95 -23.46 16.28
C ILE A 69 11.66 -22.01 16.63
N CYS A 70 12.70 -21.23 16.96
CA CYS A 70 12.61 -19.80 17.18
C CYS A 70 13.94 -19.13 16.82
N LEU A 71 14.06 -18.68 15.56
CA LEU A 71 15.24 -17.91 15.13
C LEU A 71 15.24 -16.55 15.81
N PRO A 72 16.33 -16.16 16.46
CA PRO A 72 16.47 -14.82 17.02
C PRO A 72 16.52 -13.78 15.89
N THR A 73 16.16 -12.53 16.18
CA THR A 73 16.07 -11.43 15.19
C THR A 73 17.30 -11.31 14.30
N TRP A 74 18.50 -11.46 14.88
CA TRP A 74 19.77 -11.31 14.12
C TRP A 74 20.09 -12.46 13.15
N GLN A 75 19.35 -13.57 13.21
CA GLN A 75 19.43 -14.69 12.26
C GLN A 75 18.32 -14.64 11.20
N ARG A 76 17.31 -13.78 11.39
CA ARG A 76 16.26 -13.58 10.40
C ARG A 76 16.79 -12.67 9.28
N SER A 77 16.76 -13.13 8.03
CA SER A 77 17.16 -12.34 6.87
C SER A 77 16.09 -11.29 6.54
N LEU A 78 16.04 -10.22 7.32
CA LEU A 78 15.07 -9.13 7.16
C LEU A 78 15.72 -7.75 7.23
N GLY A 79 15.13 -6.78 6.51
CA GLY A 79 15.34 -5.36 6.71
C GLY A 79 14.16 -4.78 7.50
N TYR A 80 14.44 -3.91 8.48
CA TYR A 80 13.40 -3.22 9.24
C TYR A 80 13.59 -1.72 9.15
N VAL A 81 12.57 -1.02 8.66
CA VAL A 81 12.47 0.43 8.65
C VAL A 81 11.44 0.81 9.72
N PHE A 82 11.90 1.44 10.79
CA PHE A 82 11.07 1.90 11.90
C PHE A 82 10.36 3.21 11.54
N GLN A 83 9.29 3.53 12.25
CA GLN A 83 8.54 4.78 12.12
C GLN A 83 9.46 6.00 12.29
N GLU A 84 10.35 5.97 13.28
CA GLU A 84 11.48 6.88 13.35
C GLU A 84 12.65 6.27 12.58
N SER A 85 13.33 7.05 11.75
CA SER A 85 14.39 6.55 10.84
C SER A 85 15.52 5.79 11.53
N SER A 86 15.66 5.93 12.86
CA SER A 86 16.57 5.18 13.74
C SER A 86 18.00 5.06 13.20
N LEU A 87 18.51 6.10 12.51
CA LEU A 87 19.90 6.16 12.08
C LEU A 87 20.83 6.25 13.30
N LEU A 88 22.02 5.72 13.18
CA LEU A 88 23.04 5.81 14.20
C LEU A 88 23.63 7.23 14.17
N PRO A 89 23.37 8.08 15.20
CA PRO A 89 23.65 9.52 15.12
C PRO A 89 25.14 9.88 15.13
N HIS A 90 25.98 8.96 15.56
CA HIS A 90 27.44 9.12 15.63
C HIS A 90 28.16 8.61 14.37
N LEU A 91 27.42 8.17 13.36
CA LEU A 91 27.93 7.66 12.10
C LEU A 91 27.40 8.49 10.93
N SER A 92 28.28 8.78 9.95
CA SER A 92 27.86 9.38 8.69
C SER A 92 26.88 8.48 7.92
N VAL A 93 26.24 9.00 6.89
CA VAL A 93 25.36 8.20 6.01
C VAL A 93 26.11 6.98 5.46
N ALA A 94 27.32 7.18 4.92
CA ALA A 94 28.12 6.07 4.38
C ALA A 94 28.41 5.00 5.44
N GLU A 95 28.72 5.40 6.66
CA GLU A 95 28.99 4.48 7.77
C GLU A 95 27.74 3.76 8.25
N ASN A 96 26.57 4.44 8.28
CA ASN A 96 25.27 3.82 8.54
C ASN A 96 24.96 2.71 7.53
N LEU A 97 25.17 2.97 6.25
CA LEU A 97 24.97 1.99 5.18
C LEU A 97 25.96 0.80 5.31
N ASN A 98 27.22 1.09 5.55
CA ASN A 98 28.26 0.07 5.77
C ASN A 98 28.01 -0.77 7.03
N PHE A 99 27.38 -0.22 8.06
CA PHE A 99 26.98 -0.98 9.24
C PHE A 99 25.98 -2.10 8.87
N GLY A 100 24.99 -1.80 8.02
CA GLY A 100 24.06 -2.79 7.48
C GLY A 100 24.77 -3.85 6.64
N LEU A 101 25.66 -3.42 5.73
CA LEU A 101 26.42 -4.30 4.85
C LEU A 101 27.33 -5.28 5.63
N LYS A 102 28.10 -4.80 6.60
CA LYS A 102 28.97 -5.65 7.44
C LYS A 102 28.18 -6.73 8.18
N ARG A 103 26.96 -6.46 8.53
CA ARG A 103 26.08 -7.41 9.21
C ARG A 103 25.57 -8.49 8.24
N ALA A 104 25.19 -8.09 7.01
CA ALA A 104 24.81 -9.03 5.95
C ALA A 104 25.94 -10.03 5.65
N LEU A 105 27.16 -9.54 5.52
CA LEU A 105 28.34 -10.37 5.23
C LEU A 105 28.69 -11.36 6.36
N LYS A 106 28.33 -11.05 7.61
CA LYS A 106 28.52 -11.99 8.74
C LYS A 106 27.46 -13.08 8.79
N SER A 107 26.28 -12.83 8.21
CA SER A 107 25.12 -13.74 8.29
C SER A 107 24.94 -14.59 7.03
N SER A 108 25.57 -14.25 5.94
CA SER A 108 25.49 -14.99 4.66
C SER A 108 26.88 -15.21 4.05
N ASN A 109 27.05 -16.31 3.32
CA ASN A 109 28.25 -16.57 2.51
C ASN A 109 28.28 -15.73 1.22
N SER A 110 27.63 -14.56 1.20
CA SER A 110 27.61 -13.67 0.04
C SER A 110 29.01 -13.08 -0.22
N VAL A 111 29.37 -13.04 -1.50
CA VAL A 111 30.62 -12.46 -1.93
C VAL A 111 30.57 -10.94 -1.71
N GLN A 112 31.58 -10.38 -1.05
CA GLN A 112 31.73 -8.93 -0.76
C GLN A 112 31.40 -8.05 -1.98
N THR A 113 31.77 -8.51 -3.18
CA THR A 113 31.56 -7.79 -4.43
C THR A 113 30.08 -7.64 -4.79
N GLU A 114 29.27 -8.68 -4.57
CA GLU A 114 27.82 -8.63 -4.85
C GLU A 114 27.08 -7.72 -3.86
N ALA A 115 27.48 -7.79 -2.60
CA ALA A 115 26.91 -6.95 -1.56
C ALA A 115 27.24 -5.46 -1.80
N ASN A 116 28.45 -5.13 -2.24
CA ASN A 116 28.84 -3.77 -2.61
C ASN A 116 28.06 -3.27 -3.85
N LYS A 117 27.83 -4.12 -4.86
CA LYS A 117 27.00 -3.76 -6.02
C LYS A 117 25.55 -3.47 -5.62
N ALA A 118 24.95 -4.29 -4.77
CA ALA A 118 23.60 -4.06 -4.27
C ALA A 118 23.49 -2.77 -3.45
N LEU A 119 24.50 -2.47 -2.63
CA LEU A 119 24.57 -1.20 -1.90
C LEU A 119 24.64 -0.01 -2.86
N GLN A 120 25.53 -0.07 -3.86
CA GLN A 120 25.67 1.00 -4.84
C GLN A 120 24.37 1.21 -5.63
N ALA A 121 23.73 0.13 -6.09
CA ALA A 121 22.42 0.21 -6.75
C ALA A 121 21.33 0.86 -5.84
N SER A 122 21.36 0.57 -4.54
CA SER A 122 20.45 1.18 -3.57
C SER A 122 20.70 2.68 -3.38
N ILE A 123 21.98 3.10 -3.38
CA ILE A 123 22.38 4.52 -3.29
C ILE A 123 21.87 5.28 -4.52
N GLU A 124 22.06 4.72 -5.71
CA GLU A 124 21.58 5.32 -6.97
C GLU A 124 20.06 5.36 -7.03
N LEU A 125 19.39 4.24 -6.75
CA LEU A 125 17.94 4.11 -6.75
C LEU A 125 17.26 5.12 -5.82
N LEU A 126 17.82 5.35 -4.62
CA LEU A 126 17.26 6.25 -3.62
C LEU A 126 17.82 7.69 -3.71
N GLY A 127 18.71 7.96 -4.66
CA GLY A 127 19.26 9.29 -4.91
C GLY A 127 19.98 9.91 -3.70
N ILE A 128 20.71 9.08 -2.93
CA ILE A 128 21.37 9.52 -1.68
C ILE A 128 22.90 9.71 -1.84
N GLY A 129 23.41 9.64 -3.06
CA GLY A 129 24.87 9.72 -3.32
C GLY A 129 25.51 11.00 -2.80
N SER A 130 24.85 12.15 -2.93
CA SER A 130 25.32 13.44 -2.40
C SER A 130 25.26 13.57 -0.88
N LEU A 131 24.59 12.63 -0.19
CA LEU A 131 24.40 12.67 1.25
C LEU A 131 25.41 11.82 2.03
N LEU A 132 26.24 11.03 1.34
CA LEU A 132 27.09 9.98 1.96
C LEU A 132 28.01 10.49 3.07
N GLN A 133 28.49 11.72 2.98
CA GLN A 133 29.40 12.33 3.96
C GLN A 133 28.68 13.08 5.07
N ARG A 134 27.36 13.27 4.97
CA ARG A 134 26.57 14.00 5.97
C ARG A 134 26.31 13.15 7.21
N MET A 135 26.11 13.85 8.32
CA MET A 135 25.63 13.24 9.56
C MET A 135 24.08 13.20 9.58
N PRO A 136 23.45 12.29 10.35
CA PRO A 136 21.98 12.18 10.39
C PRO A 136 21.23 13.44 10.80
N ASP A 137 21.82 14.32 11.61
CA ASP A 137 21.24 15.58 12.04
C ASP A 137 21.24 16.66 10.94
N GLU A 138 22.13 16.54 9.97
CA GLU A 138 22.19 17.41 8.79
C GLU A 138 21.18 17.05 7.69
N LEU A 139 20.43 15.96 7.87
CA LEU A 139 19.47 15.46 6.88
C LEU A 139 18.06 15.99 7.15
N SER A 140 17.33 16.27 6.09
CA SER A 140 15.87 16.46 6.15
C SER A 140 15.17 15.15 6.56
N GLY A 141 13.91 15.21 6.99
CA GLY A 141 13.13 14.03 7.35
C GLY A 141 13.03 13.00 6.21
N GLY A 142 12.81 13.47 4.98
CA GLY A 142 12.76 12.62 3.78
C GLY A 142 14.10 12.00 3.42
N GLU A 143 15.20 12.75 3.54
CA GLU A 143 16.56 12.23 3.33
C GLU A 143 16.90 11.18 4.38
N ARG A 144 16.59 11.42 5.66
CA ARG A 144 16.77 10.41 6.73
C ARG A 144 16.01 9.13 6.42
N GLN A 145 14.77 9.25 5.93
CA GLN A 145 13.95 8.09 5.58
C GLN A 145 14.55 7.30 4.43
N ARG A 146 14.99 7.95 3.35
CA ARG A 146 15.67 7.28 2.22
C ARG A 146 16.93 6.56 2.67
N VAL A 147 17.74 7.16 3.53
CA VAL A 147 18.93 6.54 4.10
C VAL A 147 18.58 5.32 4.97
N ALA A 148 17.51 5.40 5.78
CA ALA A 148 17.07 4.28 6.60
C ALA A 148 16.59 3.09 5.74
N ILE A 149 15.89 3.37 4.65
CA ILE A 149 15.48 2.35 3.65
C ILE A 149 16.72 1.75 2.99
N ALA A 150 17.67 2.58 2.51
CA ALA A 150 18.91 2.11 1.90
C ALA A 150 19.70 1.19 2.84
N ARG A 151 19.80 1.55 4.13
CA ARG A 151 20.46 0.73 5.15
C ARG A 151 19.78 -0.63 5.34
N ALA A 152 18.45 -0.66 5.33
CA ALA A 152 17.69 -1.90 5.44
C ALA A 152 17.90 -2.82 4.22
N ILE A 153 17.97 -2.24 3.02
CA ILE A 153 18.22 -2.96 1.75
C ILE A 153 19.66 -3.45 1.64
N ALA A 154 20.63 -2.67 2.12
CA ALA A 154 22.05 -3.04 2.12
C ALA A 154 22.30 -4.38 2.83
N MET A 155 21.39 -4.81 3.70
CA MET A 155 21.43 -6.13 4.35
C MET A 155 21.03 -7.28 3.43
N GLN A 156 20.64 -7.03 2.18
CA GLN A 156 20.12 -8.04 1.22
C GLN A 156 19.03 -8.93 1.83
N PRO A 157 17.96 -8.35 2.37
CA PRO A 157 16.96 -9.09 3.13
C PRO A 157 16.09 -9.96 2.22
N GLN A 158 15.56 -11.07 2.76
CA GLN A 158 14.51 -11.86 2.12
C GLN A 158 13.11 -11.27 2.34
N LEU A 159 12.97 -10.34 3.29
CA LEU A 159 11.74 -9.65 3.63
C LEU A 159 12.05 -8.24 4.12
N LEU A 160 11.36 -7.24 3.60
CA LEU A 160 11.44 -5.86 4.07
C LEU A 160 10.20 -5.51 4.91
N LEU A 161 10.43 -5.04 6.12
CA LEU A 161 9.39 -4.57 7.04
C LEU A 161 9.47 -3.05 7.16
N MET A 162 8.36 -2.36 6.92
CA MET A 162 8.26 -0.91 7.02
C MET A 162 7.10 -0.53 7.93
N ASP A 163 7.40 0.12 9.06
CA ASP A 163 6.42 0.49 10.07
C ASP A 163 6.14 2.00 10.00
N GLU A 164 5.02 2.36 9.37
CA GLU A 164 4.59 3.74 9.12
C GLU A 164 5.72 4.66 8.60
N PRO A 165 6.42 4.27 7.51
CA PRO A 165 7.68 4.93 7.13
C PRO A 165 7.52 6.38 6.67
N LEU A 166 6.31 6.83 6.36
CA LEU A 166 6.04 8.19 5.90
C LEU A 166 5.25 9.04 6.90
N ALA A 167 4.94 8.51 8.09
CA ALA A 167 4.07 9.18 9.06
C ALA A 167 4.63 10.53 9.58
N SER A 168 5.96 10.65 9.68
CA SER A 168 6.63 11.87 10.15
C SER A 168 6.84 12.94 9.07
N LEU A 169 6.38 12.70 7.82
CA LEU A 169 6.59 13.59 6.70
C LEU A 169 5.34 14.41 6.36
N ASP A 170 5.55 15.66 5.98
CA ASP A 170 4.50 16.49 5.40
C ASP A 170 4.07 15.98 4.01
N ALA A 171 2.94 16.48 3.50
CA ALA A 171 2.38 16.03 2.23
C ALA A 171 3.33 16.21 1.04
N ALA A 172 4.06 17.34 0.97
CA ALA A 172 4.99 17.61 -0.12
C ALA A 172 6.14 16.60 -0.14
N ARG A 173 6.75 16.35 1.00
CA ARG A 173 7.86 15.38 1.14
C ARG A 173 7.41 13.94 0.90
N ARG A 174 6.16 13.58 1.29
CA ARG A 174 5.60 12.27 0.93
C ARG A 174 5.51 12.08 -0.58
N GLN A 175 5.06 13.10 -1.31
CA GLN A 175 4.98 13.06 -2.78
C GLN A 175 6.34 12.82 -3.44
N GLU A 176 7.42 13.35 -2.88
CA GLU A 176 8.78 13.12 -3.38
C GLU A 176 9.25 11.68 -3.17
N ILE A 177 8.78 11.00 -2.11
CA ILE A 177 9.24 9.64 -1.77
C ILE A 177 8.45 8.55 -2.50
N PHE A 178 7.20 8.76 -2.86
CA PHE A 178 6.38 7.77 -3.56
C PHE A 178 7.04 7.17 -4.81
N PRO A 179 7.63 7.96 -5.73
CA PRO A 179 8.32 7.42 -6.89
C PRO A 179 9.48 6.49 -6.53
N TRP A 180 10.20 6.82 -5.45
CA TRP A 180 11.31 6.00 -4.95
C TRP A 180 10.83 4.66 -4.41
N LEU A 181 9.74 4.65 -3.64
CA LEU A 181 9.16 3.41 -3.12
C LEU A 181 8.56 2.54 -4.23
N ALA A 182 7.94 3.15 -5.24
CA ALA A 182 7.45 2.44 -6.42
C ALA A 182 8.60 1.81 -7.20
N SER A 183 9.67 2.57 -7.48
CA SER A 183 10.87 2.04 -8.14
C SER A 183 11.55 0.94 -7.33
N LEU A 184 11.53 1.06 -6.00
CA LEU A 184 12.04 0.05 -5.09
C LEU A 184 11.26 -1.26 -5.19
N ARG A 185 9.92 -1.20 -5.23
CA ARG A 185 9.05 -2.36 -5.42
C ARG A 185 9.39 -3.10 -6.71
N ASP A 186 9.58 -2.34 -7.80
CA ASP A 186 9.82 -2.90 -9.13
C ASP A 186 11.23 -3.48 -9.26
N ALA A 187 12.22 -2.89 -8.58
CA ALA A 187 13.62 -3.33 -8.58
C ALA A 187 13.89 -4.52 -7.64
N LEU A 188 13.30 -4.49 -6.45
CA LEU A 188 13.48 -5.52 -5.43
C LEU A 188 12.38 -6.57 -5.55
N LYS A 189 12.69 -7.71 -6.15
CA LYS A 189 11.74 -8.85 -6.24
C LYS A 189 11.61 -9.61 -4.92
N ILE A 190 11.51 -8.91 -3.81
CA ILE A 190 11.29 -9.46 -2.47
C ILE A 190 9.95 -8.99 -1.92
N PRO A 191 9.35 -9.74 -0.98
CA PRO A 191 8.14 -9.28 -0.31
C PRO A 191 8.44 -8.13 0.65
N MET A 192 7.50 -7.19 0.72
CA MET A 192 7.53 -6.05 1.64
C MET A 192 6.23 -6.03 2.44
N LEU A 193 6.32 -5.96 3.78
CA LEU A 193 5.18 -5.69 4.65
C LEU A 193 5.22 -4.21 5.03
N TYR A 194 4.23 -3.47 4.61
CA TYR A 194 4.15 -2.02 4.74
C TYR A 194 2.99 -1.64 5.65
N VAL A 195 3.28 -1.22 6.86
CA VAL A 195 2.26 -0.74 7.80
C VAL A 195 1.94 0.71 7.52
N THR A 196 0.66 1.01 7.39
CA THR A 196 0.16 2.38 7.26
C THR A 196 -1.31 2.48 7.69
N HIS A 197 -1.75 3.69 7.99
CA HIS A 197 -3.15 4.05 8.14
C HIS A 197 -3.63 5.02 7.03
N SER A 198 -2.77 5.33 6.05
CA SER A 198 -3.07 6.20 4.91
C SER A 198 -3.60 5.39 3.73
N ALA A 199 -4.85 5.63 3.34
CA ALA A 199 -5.43 5.03 2.14
C ALA A 199 -4.70 5.47 0.86
N GLU A 200 -4.12 6.68 0.84
CA GLU A 200 -3.31 7.16 -0.28
C GLU A 200 -2.05 6.32 -0.47
N GLU A 201 -1.34 6.01 0.62
CA GLU A 201 -0.15 5.16 0.56
C GLU A 201 -0.49 3.76 0.06
N VAL A 202 -1.60 3.17 0.56
CA VAL A 202 -2.06 1.86 0.11
C VAL A 202 -2.33 1.86 -1.38
N THR A 203 -3.11 2.82 -1.87
CA THR A 203 -3.50 2.88 -3.30
C THR A 203 -2.31 3.08 -4.23
N ARG A 204 -1.31 3.86 -3.80
CA ARG A 204 -0.12 4.16 -4.63
C ARG A 204 0.92 3.04 -4.64
N LEU A 205 1.09 2.36 -3.53
CA LEU A 205 2.25 1.48 -3.34
C LEU A 205 1.89 0.01 -3.31
N ALA A 206 0.74 -0.37 -2.73
CA ALA A 206 0.47 -1.74 -2.43
C ALA A 206 -0.11 -2.53 -3.61
N ASP A 207 0.25 -3.81 -3.68
CA ASP A 207 -0.31 -4.80 -4.59
C ASP A 207 -1.35 -5.65 -3.87
N HIS A 208 -1.13 -5.90 -2.59
CA HIS A 208 -1.98 -6.69 -1.70
C HIS A 208 -2.25 -5.92 -0.40
N MET A 209 -3.40 -6.15 0.20
CA MET A 209 -3.82 -5.48 1.42
C MET A 209 -4.34 -6.45 2.45
N VAL A 210 -4.00 -6.22 3.70
CA VAL A 210 -4.57 -6.89 4.89
C VAL A 210 -5.14 -5.80 5.79
N VAL A 211 -6.43 -5.90 6.09
CA VAL A 211 -7.11 -4.99 7.02
C VAL A 211 -7.16 -5.62 8.39
N LEU A 212 -6.56 -4.93 9.37
CA LEU A 212 -6.56 -5.35 10.77
C LEU A 212 -7.48 -4.45 11.60
N ASP A 213 -8.30 -5.08 12.43
CA ASP A 213 -9.06 -4.40 13.46
C ASP A 213 -9.08 -5.25 14.74
N LYS A 214 -8.76 -4.62 15.88
CA LYS A 214 -8.73 -5.25 17.21
C LYS A 214 -8.01 -6.61 17.24
N GLY A 215 -6.85 -6.68 16.58
CA GLY A 215 -6.03 -7.89 16.55
C GLY A 215 -6.49 -9.01 15.63
N GLN A 216 -7.49 -8.76 14.78
CA GLN A 216 -8.06 -9.73 13.85
C GLN A 216 -7.98 -9.25 12.41
N VAL A 217 -7.87 -10.17 11.47
CA VAL A 217 -7.98 -9.88 10.04
C VAL A 217 -9.46 -9.71 9.68
N LYS A 218 -9.80 -8.58 9.10
CA LYS A 218 -11.17 -8.28 8.62
C LYS A 218 -11.31 -8.52 7.12
N ALA A 219 -10.25 -8.23 6.36
CA ALA A 219 -10.17 -8.51 4.94
C ALA A 219 -8.72 -8.72 4.52
N GLN A 220 -8.51 -9.49 3.47
CA GLN A 220 -7.22 -9.62 2.79
C GLN A 220 -7.44 -9.96 1.32
N GLY A 221 -6.55 -9.49 0.46
CA GLY A 221 -6.62 -9.75 -0.98
C GLY A 221 -5.86 -8.71 -1.79
N PRO A 222 -5.96 -8.77 -3.12
CA PRO A 222 -5.52 -7.69 -3.99
C PRO A 222 -6.15 -6.36 -3.58
N VAL A 223 -5.38 -5.26 -3.65
CA VAL A 223 -5.82 -3.95 -3.15
C VAL A 223 -7.13 -3.50 -3.77
N ASN A 224 -7.30 -3.65 -5.08
CA ASN A 224 -8.53 -3.28 -5.78
C ASN A 224 -9.77 -4.00 -5.22
N GLN A 225 -9.65 -5.29 -4.91
CA GLN A 225 -10.77 -6.07 -4.34
C GLN A 225 -11.08 -5.69 -2.89
N VAL A 226 -10.04 -5.46 -2.06
CA VAL A 226 -10.25 -5.13 -0.65
C VAL A 226 -10.81 -3.72 -0.48
N LEU A 227 -10.41 -2.76 -1.32
CA LEU A 227 -10.89 -1.38 -1.28
C LEU A 227 -12.37 -1.25 -1.67
N THR A 228 -12.89 -2.14 -2.52
CA THR A 228 -14.30 -2.16 -2.93
C THR A 228 -15.20 -2.97 -1.99
N GLN A 229 -14.62 -3.78 -1.08
CA GLN A 229 -15.40 -4.50 -0.07
C GLN A 229 -15.99 -3.54 0.96
N VAL A 230 -17.22 -3.11 0.72
CA VAL A 230 -17.99 -2.13 1.53
C VAL A 230 -18.23 -2.56 2.98
N VAL A 231 -18.04 -3.83 3.32
CA VAL A 231 -18.30 -4.40 4.65
C VAL A 231 -17.28 -3.97 5.71
N ASN A 232 -16.20 -3.28 5.32
CA ASN A 232 -15.15 -2.86 6.24
C ASN A 232 -15.27 -1.38 6.64
N PRO A 233 -15.79 -1.06 7.84
CA PRO A 233 -15.85 0.33 8.33
C PRO A 233 -14.49 1.03 8.37
N VAL A 234 -13.42 0.26 8.41
CA VAL A 234 -12.03 0.76 8.43
C VAL A 234 -11.58 1.32 7.08
N VAL A 235 -12.18 0.83 5.98
CA VAL A 235 -11.88 1.27 4.60
C VAL A 235 -12.90 2.31 4.11
N VAL A 236 -14.05 2.41 4.77
CA VAL A 236 -15.21 3.23 4.39
C VAL A 236 -15.10 4.71 4.82
N GLY A 237 -13.93 5.20 5.27
CA GLY A 237 -13.73 6.63 5.57
C GLY A 237 -14.05 7.55 4.37
N GLU A 238 -13.90 8.86 4.54
CA GLU A 238 -14.17 9.85 3.47
C GLU A 238 -13.38 9.58 2.18
N ASP A 239 -12.29 8.85 2.28
CA ASP A 239 -11.41 8.46 1.18
C ASP A 239 -11.76 7.10 0.53
N ALA A 240 -12.93 6.53 0.82
CA ALA A 240 -13.40 5.34 0.12
C ALA A 240 -13.43 5.57 -1.39
N GLY A 241 -12.96 4.59 -2.17
CA GLY A 241 -12.91 4.71 -3.63
C GLY A 241 -12.44 3.42 -4.29
N ALA A 242 -12.59 3.37 -5.59
CA ALA A 242 -12.12 2.27 -6.42
C ALA A 242 -10.72 2.56 -6.96
N LEU A 243 -9.91 1.52 -7.08
CA LEU A 243 -8.64 1.52 -7.77
C LEU A 243 -8.79 0.67 -9.04
N ILE A 244 -8.62 1.30 -10.19
CA ILE A 244 -8.83 0.67 -11.50
C ILE A 244 -7.48 0.62 -12.22
N ALA A 245 -7.15 -0.56 -12.75
CA ALA A 245 -6.02 -0.74 -13.64
C ALA A 245 -6.45 -0.47 -15.08
N GLY A 246 -5.63 0.25 -15.84
CA GLY A 246 -5.90 0.56 -17.23
C GLY A 246 -4.62 0.94 -17.96
N HIS A 247 -4.79 1.48 -19.16
CA HIS A 247 -3.67 1.99 -19.97
C HIS A 247 -4.06 3.30 -20.64
N ILE A 248 -3.07 4.13 -20.94
CA ILE A 248 -3.30 5.36 -21.71
C ILE A 248 -3.72 4.97 -23.12
N GLY A 249 -4.98 5.23 -23.47
CA GLY A 249 -5.55 4.90 -24.79
C GLY A 249 -5.43 6.04 -25.80
N ALA A 250 -5.50 7.28 -25.33
CA ALA A 250 -5.39 8.46 -26.19
C ALA A 250 -4.91 9.68 -25.40
N LEU A 251 -4.36 10.65 -26.13
CA LEU A 251 -3.98 11.97 -25.60
C LEU A 251 -4.76 13.04 -26.36
N ASP A 252 -5.35 13.96 -25.63
CA ASP A 252 -5.96 15.18 -26.20
C ASP A 252 -5.07 16.38 -25.89
N ALA A 253 -4.27 16.74 -26.88
CA ALA A 253 -3.32 17.84 -26.76
C ALA A 253 -4.02 19.22 -26.68
N GLN A 254 -5.21 19.35 -27.22
CA GLN A 254 -5.97 20.61 -27.20
C GLN A 254 -6.46 20.93 -25.79
N TRP A 255 -6.92 19.92 -25.05
CA TRP A 255 -7.51 20.09 -23.72
C TRP A 255 -6.59 19.62 -22.60
N HIS A 256 -5.37 19.18 -22.92
CA HIS A 256 -4.39 18.62 -21.97
C HIS A 256 -4.98 17.48 -21.11
N LEU A 257 -5.63 16.54 -21.78
CA LEU A 257 -6.23 15.38 -21.17
C LEU A 257 -5.60 14.08 -21.69
N SER A 258 -5.55 13.08 -20.82
CA SER A 258 -5.21 11.69 -21.16
C SER A 258 -6.43 10.80 -20.94
N ARG A 259 -6.75 9.94 -21.92
CA ARG A 259 -7.79 8.92 -21.79
C ARG A 259 -7.18 7.66 -21.22
N VAL A 260 -7.79 7.13 -20.17
CA VAL A 260 -7.45 5.83 -19.60
C VAL A 260 -8.54 4.84 -20.00
N ASP A 261 -8.14 3.82 -20.73
CA ASP A 261 -9.01 2.71 -21.16
C ASP A 261 -8.86 1.54 -20.17
N PHE A 262 -10.00 0.90 -19.83
CA PHE A 262 -10.09 -0.27 -18.96
C PHE A 262 -11.30 -1.14 -19.37
N GLU A 263 -11.48 -2.32 -18.79
CA GLU A 263 -12.56 -3.23 -19.24
C GLU A 263 -13.98 -2.69 -19.04
N GLY A 264 -14.17 -1.72 -18.14
CA GLY A 264 -15.46 -1.06 -17.88
C GLY A 264 -15.76 0.15 -18.76
N GLY A 265 -14.86 0.53 -19.67
CA GLY A 265 -14.97 1.70 -20.50
C GLY A 265 -13.72 2.57 -20.51
N PHE A 266 -13.91 3.87 -20.51
CA PHE A 266 -12.79 4.81 -20.44
C PHE A 266 -13.15 6.03 -19.58
N VAL A 267 -12.11 6.70 -19.08
CA VAL A 267 -12.24 7.99 -18.40
C VAL A 267 -11.14 8.94 -18.86
N TRP A 268 -11.49 10.23 -18.90
CA TRP A 268 -10.54 11.30 -19.13
C TRP A 268 -10.00 11.81 -17.80
N MET A 269 -8.71 12.02 -17.75
CA MET A 269 -8.03 12.66 -16.63
C MET A 269 -7.08 13.76 -17.13
N ARG A 270 -6.60 14.60 -16.20
CA ARG A 270 -5.56 15.56 -16.49
C ARG A 270 -4.32 14.85 -17.06
N ASP A 271 -3.75 15.39 -18.13
CA ASP A 271 -2.53 14.82 -18.71
C ASP A 271 -1.37 14.87 -17.71
N ALA A 272 -0.69 13.74 -17.58
CA ALA A 272 0.47 13.55 -16.70
C ALA A 272 1.77 13.35 -17.51
N GLY A 273 1.78 13.63 -18.82
CA GLY A 273 2.93 13.46 -19.70
C GLY A 273 3.28 12.00 -19.99
N LEU A 274 2.32 11.09 -19.87
CA LEU A 274 2.53 9.67 -20.14
C LEU A 274 2.26 9.35 -21.61
N THR A 275 2.91 8.30 -22.10
CA THR A 275 2.75 7.85 -23.50
C THR A 275 1.58 6.89 -23.65
N VAL A 276 0.95 6.87 -24.84
CA VAL A 276 -0.08 5.90 -25.21
C VAL A 276 0.46 4.47 -25.05
N GLY A 277 -0.38 3.56 -24.53
CA GLY A 277 -0.04 2.18 -24.22
C GLY A 277 0.58 2.00 -22.81
N LYS A 278 0.96 3.07 -22.11
CA LYS A 278 1.49 2.99 -20.74
C LYS A 278 0.41 2.44 -19.80
N ALA A 279 0.75 1.36 -19.08
CA ALA A 279 -0.09 0.84 -18.01
C ALA A 279 -0.12 1.85 -16.84
N VAL A 280 -1.31 2.09 -16.30
CA VAL A 280 -1.54 3.06 -15.22
C VAL A 280 -2.55 2.49 -14.22
N ARG A 281 -2.52 3.03 -13.01
CA ARG A 281 -3.57 2.86 -12.01
C ARG A 281 -4.25 4.19 -11.77
N ILE A 282 -5.57 4.20 -11.79
CA ILE A 282 -6.37 5.38 -11.48
C ILE A 282 -7.23 5.13 -10.25
N ARG A 283 -7.48 6.19 -9.50
CA ARG A 283 -8.36 6.18 -8.33
C ARG A 283 -9.59 7.04 -8.59
N ILE A 284 -10.75 6.48 -8.28
CA ILE A 284 -12.05 7.17 -8.33
C ILE A 284 -12.60 7.16 -6.90
N LEU A 285 -12.77 8.35 -6.29
CA LEU A 285 -13.33 8.46 -4.94
C LEU A 285 -14.85 8.34 -4.99
N ALA A 286 -15.43 7.62 -4.04
CA ALA A 286 -16.86 7.39 -3.97
C ALA A 286 -17.67 8.69 -3.87
N ARG A 287 -17.12 9.73 -3.25
CA ARG A 287 -17.73 11.06 -3.16
C ARG A 287 -17.75 11.83 -4.48
N ASP A 288 -16.91 11.44 -5.44
CA ASP A 288 -16.80 12.07 -6.76
C ASP A 288 -17.64 11.35 -7.82
N VAL A 289 -18.46 10.36 -7.40
CA VAL A 289 -19.34 9.61 -8.28
C VAL A 289 -20.79 9.96 -7.95
N SER A 290 -21.52 10.41 -8.96
CA SER A 290 -22.99 10.60 -8.93
C SER A 290 -23.67 9.63 -9.89
N LEU A 291 -24.95 9.35 -9.66
CA LEU A 291 -25.72 8.41 -10.48
C LEU A 291 -26.87 9.12 -11.19
N ALA A 292 -27.14 8.66 -12.42
CA ALA A 292 -28.32 9.02 -13.18
C ALA A 292 -29.00 7.76 -13.73
N THR A 293 -30.34 7.76 -13.77
CA THR A 293 -31.15 6.63 -14.29
C THR A 293 -31.32 6.65 -15.81
N SER A 294 -30.96 7.77 -16.45
CA SER A 294 -30.93 7.93 -17.90
C SER A 294 -29.60 8.55 -18.32
N GLU A 295 -29.26 8.45 -19.59
CA GLU A 295 -28.01 9.03 -20.14
C GLU A 295 -27.97 10.53 -19.90
N PRO A 296 -26.96 11.02 -19.14
CA PRO A 296 -26.87 12.42 -18.78
C PRO A 296 -26.55 13.28 -20.02
N GLN A 297 -27.30 14.36 -20.22
CA GLN A 297 -27.06 15.33 -21.26
C GLN A 297 -26.78 16.70 -20.68
N ASN A 298 -26.02 17.54 -21.40
CA ASN A 298 -25.72 18.93 -21.00
C ASN A 298 -25.12 19.06 -19.59
N THR A 299 -24.23 18.13 -19.22
CA THR A 299 -23.51 18.12 -17.95
C THR A 299 -22.04 18.47 -18.14
N SER A 300 -21.43 19.07 -17.12
CA SER A 300 -19.99 19.33 -17.09
C SER A 300 -19.16 18.10 -16.72
N ILE A 301 -19.81 17.00 -16.28
CA ILE A 301 -19.14 15.74 -15.95
C ILE A 301 -19.01 14.94 -17.24
N GLN A 302 -17.80 14.87 -17.77
CA GLN A 302 -17.51 14.21 -19.05
C GLN A 302 -17.31 12.70 -18.94
N ASN A 303 -16.86 12.23 -17.76
CA ASN A 303 -16.67 10.81 -17.52
C ASN A 303 -17.99 10.15 -17.12
N GLN A 304 -18.57 9.42 -18.03
CA GLN A 304 -19.85 8.73 -17.86
C GLN A 304 -19.65 7.25 -18.18
N LEU A 305 -19.92 6.40 -17.21
CA LEU A 305 -19.76 4.96 -17.31
C LEU A 305 -21.12 4.29 -17.18
N MET A 306 -21.47 3.41 -18.10
CA MET A 306 -22.63 2.55 -17.94
C MET A 306 -22.30 1.48 -16.89
N ALA A 307 -23.15 1.34 -15.90
CA ALA A 307 -22.95 0.45 -14.77
C ALA A 307 -24.26 -0.22 -14.34
N SER A 308 -24.15 -1.29 -13.56
CA SER A 308 -25.27 -1.89 -12.83
C SER A 308 -25.01 -1.83 -11.32
N ILE A 309 -26.06 -1.59 -10.55
CA ILE A 309 -25.98 -1.56 -9.08
C ILE A 309 -25.83 -2.99 -8.56
N GLN A 310 -24.72 -3.27 -7.87
CA GLN A 310 -24.49 -4.58 -7.24
C GLN A 310 -25.00 -4.65 -5.80
N SER A 311 -24.80 -3.58 -5.04
CA SER A 311 -25.26 -3.49 -3.65
C SER A 311 -25.47 -2.06 -3.21
N ILE A 312 -26.39 -1.86 -2.25
CA ILE A 312 -26.61 -0.60 -1.56
C ILE A 312 -26.52 -0.89 -0.07
N THR A 313 -25.56 -0.29 0.61
CA THR A 313 -25.27 -0.55 2.02
C THR A 313 -25.28 0.74 2.83
N PRO A 314 -25.70 0.71 4.11
CA PRO A 314 -25.61 1.89 4.97
C PRO A 314 -24.16 2.37 5.12
N ASP A 315 -23.94 3.68 5.04
CA ASP A 315 -22.68 4.32 5.41
C ASP A 315 -22.65 4.57 6.93
N PRO A 316 -21.50 4.73 7.59
CA PRO A 316 -21.41 5.12 8.99
C PRO A 316 -22.25 6.36 9.34
N HIS A 317 -22.35 7.33 8.43
CA HIS A 317 -23.25 8.47 8.61
C HIS A 317 -24.69 8.09 8.23
N PRO A 318 -25.70 8.30 9.13
CA PRO A 318 -27.07 7.82 8.93
C PRO A 318 -27.79 8.40 7.71
N SER A 319 -27.35 9.54 7.16
CA SER A 319 -27.92 10.14 5.96
C SER A 319 -27.37 9.60 4.66
N GLN A 320 -26.32 8.76 4.71
CA GLN A 320 -25.59 8.30 3.52
C GLN A 320 -25.69 6.78 3.33
N VAL A 321 -25.45 6.38 2.12
CA VAL A 321 -25.28 4.99 1.68
C VAL A 321 -24.09 4.87 0.75
N MET A 322 -23.50 3.70 0.74
CA MET A 322 -22.51 3.30 -0.23
C MET A 322 -23.16 2.38 -1.26
N VAL A 323 -23.01 2.74 -2.52
CA VAL A 323 -23.47 1.94 -3.67
C VAL A 323 -22.27 1.36 -4.38
N VAL A 324 -22.26 0.04 -4.55
CA VAL A 324 -21.29 -0.66 -5.39
C VAL A 324 -21.87 -0.79 -6.78
N LEU A 325 -21.11 -0.37 -7.76
CA LEU A 325 -21.45 -0.37 -9.18
C LEU A 325 -20.54 -1.32 -9.93
N LYS A 326 -21.07 -2.11 -10.83
CA LYS A 326 -20.30 -2.91 -11.78
C LYS A 326 -20.22 -2.24 -13.13
N CYS A 327 -18.98 -1.93 -13.55
CA CYS A 327 -18.66 -1.35 -14.86
C CYS A 327 -17.78 -2.37 -15.62
N GLY A 328 -18.38 -3.21 -16.47
CA GLY A 328 -17.65 -4.33 -17.07
C GLY A 328 -17.14 -5.31 -16.02
N ALA A 329 -15.84 -5.54 -15.95
CA ALA A 329 -15.21 -6.37 -14.90
C ALA A 329 -14.85 -5.56 -13.64
N GLU A 330 -14.82 -4.24 -13.72
CA GLU A 330 -14.37 -3.37 -12.62
C GLU A 330 -15.54 -2.95 -11.72
N GLU A 331 -15.21 -2.67 -10.46
CA GLU A 331 -16.14 -2.13 -9.47
C GLU A 331 -15.83 -0.66 -9.19
N VAL A 332 -16.88 0.17 -9.18
CA VAL A 332 -16.82 1.59 -8.81
C VAL A 332 -17.74 1.82 -7.62
N LEU A 333 -17.32 2.70 -6.71
CA LEU A 333 -18.09 3.07 -5.53
C LEU A 333 -18.74 4.44 -5.73
N ALA A 334 -19.99 4.58 -5.30
CA ALA A 334 -20.68 5.87 -5.23
C ALA A 334 -21.23 6.09 -3.81
N ARG A 335 -20.91 7.24 -3.20
CA ARG A 335 -21.48 7.65 -1.92
C ARG A 335 -22.62 8.61 -2.17
N LEU A 336 -23.82 8.17 -1.84
CA LEU A 336 -25.04 8.92 -2.07
C LEU A 336 -25.76 9.24 -0.76
N THR A 337 -26.65 10.24 -0.79
CA THR A 337 -27.60 10.41 0.29
C THR A 337 -28.72 9.37 0.20
N LYS A 338 -29.25 8.92 1.34
CA LYS A 338 -30.45 8.05 1.37
C LYS A 338 -31.62 8.67 0.62
N ARG A 339 -31.74 10.00 0.67
CA ARG A 339 -32.77 10.76 -0.05
C ARG A 339 -32.62 10.56 -1.56
N ALA A 340 -31.41 10.70 -2.11
CA ALA A 340 -31.17 10.51 -3.54
C ALA A 340 -31.51 9.08 -3.99
N VAL A 341 -31.14 8.07 -3.20
CA VAL A 341 -31.48 6.66 -3.50
C VAL A 341 -33.00 6.46 -3.57
N ASN A 342 -33.74 7.07 -2.64
CA ASN A 342 -35.21 6.99 -2.58
C ASN A 342 -35.87 7.75 -3.75
N GLU A 343 -35.43 8.99 -4.03
CA GLU A 343 -35.99 9.81 -5.11
C GLU A 343 -35.72 9.21 -6.50
N LEU A 344 -34.58 8.57 -6.71
CA LEU A 344 -34.24 7.90 -7.95
C LEU A 344 -34.72 6.44 -7.98
N ALA A 345 -35.37 5.96 -6.91
CA ALA A 345 -35.82 4.57 -6.77
C ALA A 345 -34.74 3.54 -7.14
N LEU A 346 -33.51 3.75 -6.63
CA LEU A 346 -32.37 2.89 -6.98
C LEU A 346 -32.50 1.52 -6.31
N GLU A 347 -32.39 0.46 -7.11
CA GLU A 347 -32.47 -0.93 -6.66
C GLU A 347 -31.27 -1.74 -7.16
N VAL A 348 -30.96 -2.85 -6.48
CA VAL A 348 -29.92 -3.79 -6.89
C VAL A 348 -30.29 -4.41 -8.23
N GLY A 349 -29.33 -4.46 -9.16
CA GLY A 349 -29.49 -4.93 -10.53
C GLY A 349 -29.89 -3.84 -11.52
N MET A 350 -30.29 -2.64 -11.06
CA MET A 350 -30.70 -1.55 -11.94
C MET A 350 -29.52 -1.03 -12.77
N PRO A 351 -29.70 -0.82 -14.10
CA PRO A 351 -28.72 -0.13 -14.93
C PRO A 351 -28.75 1.37 -14.62
N VAL A 352 -27.56 1.97 -14.48
CA VAL A 352 -27.39 3.40 -14.19
C VAL A 352 -26.19 3.97 -14.93
N TRP A 353 -26.18 5.27 -15.08
CA TRP A 353 -25.00 6.03 -15.51
C TRP A 353 -24.23 6.55 -14.31
N ALA A 354 -22.99 6.08 -14.13
CA ALA A 354 -22.07 6.61 -13.15
C ALA A 354 -21.31 7.80 -13.74
N GLN A 355 -21.55 8.98 -13.20
CA GLN A 355 -20.88 10.22 -13.58
C GLN A 355 -19.70 10.45 -12.64
N VAL A 356 -18.49 10.38 -13.15
CA VAL A 356 -17.25 10.53 -12.39
C VAL A 356 -16.69 11.93 -12.55
N LYS A 357 -16.76 12.73 -11.49
CA LYS A 357 -16.35 14.14 -11.50
C LYS A 357 -14.83 14.30 -11.60
N SER A 358 -14.09 13.49 -10.88
CA SER A 358 -12.63 13.55 -10.89
C SER A 358 -12.00 12.15 -10.86
N VAL A 359 -10.85 12.05 -11.52
CA VAL A 359 -10.03 10.84 -11.59
C VAL A 359 -8.61 11.24 -11.22
N ALA A 360 -8.01 10.52 -10.29
CA ALA A 360 -6.62 10.74 -9.91
C ALA A 360 -5.73 9.61 -10.45
N LEU A 361 -4.63 9.98 -11.11
CA LEU A 361 -3.55 9.05 -11.42
C LEU A 361 -2.85 8.65 -10.13
N VAL A 362 -2.61 7.36 -9.97
CA VAL A 362 -1.99 6.82 -8.75
C VAL A 362 -0.57 6.32 -9.03
N ALA A 363 -0.35 5.67 -10.15
CA ALA A 363 0.95 5.16 -10.59
C ALA A 363 0.95 4.87 -12.10
#